data_e07f2adb724309682c6734d63d598de1
#
_entry.id   e07f2adb724309682c6734d63d598de1
#
_cell.length_a   1.000
_cell.length_b   1.000
_cell.length_c   1.000
_cell.angle_alpha   90.00
_cell.angle_beta   90.00
_cell.angle_gamma   90.00
#
_symmetry.space_group_name_H-M   'P 1'
#
loop_
_entity.id
_entity.type
_entity.pdbx_description
1 polymer ?
#
loop_
_entity_poly.entity_id
_entity_poly.type
_entity_poly.pdbx_seq_one_letter_code
_entity_poly.pdbx_strand_id
1 'polypeptide(L)'
;MSSVDLLARFWDDPVDYDARPASTEPKRSRPRRVVTLVTLVIVGLLFAAAYRNTVAAAPGQAEAHEKLREDIAQQRLENGESAAEAGKLRDEVNELRDDLIGSQDQVDQLHDTEALAGLRAVTGDGMTVTIADGPGPEDSSRTDLGAVYDKDLQLAVNAAWAYGAEAVSIDDQRLTSTSSIRAAGKAILVDFAAVESPYTIKVIGPDEMLEQFETSAIAETFADYEKRYGITMTVTQDSDMTLPAAPASALNHASPKEGN
;
A
#
# COMPACT_ATOMS: atom_id res chain seq x y z
N MET A 1 4.41 -51.62 46.44
CA MET A 1 3.20 -51.04 47.07
C MET A 1 2.31 -50.61 45.94
N SER A 2 1.21 -51.31 45.81
CA SER A 2 0.29 -51.22 44.62
C SER A 2 -0.69 -50.07 44.80
N SER A 3 -0.97 -49.34 43.69
CA SER A 3 -1.87 -48.21 43.62
C SER A 3 -3.33 -48.51 44.06
N VAL A 4 -3.64 -49.75 44.35
CA VAL A 4 -4.95 -50.23 44.81
C VAL A 4 -5.12 -49.97 46.31
N ASP A 5 -4.05 -49.85 47.07
CA ASP A 5 -4.07 -49.70 48.54
C ASP A 5 -4.42 -48.24 48.97
N LEU A 6 -4.30 -47.26 48.06
CA LEU A 6 -4.66 -45.86 48.33
C LEU A 6 -6.16 -45.58 48.16
N LEU A 7 -6.84 -46.34 47.28
CA LEU A 7 -8.25 -46.22 47.07
C LEU A 7 -9.07 -46.86 48.17
N ALA A 8 -8.56 -47.94 48.82
CA ALA A 8 -9.24 -48.59 49.95
C ALA A 8 -9.30 -47.69 51.17
N ARG A 9 -8.28 -46.82 51.40
CA ARG A 9 -8.28 -45.86 52.50
C ARG A 9 -9.26 -44.70 52.33
N PHE A 10 -9.67 -44.42 51.13
CA PHE A 10 -10.64 -43.32 50.85
C PHE A 10 -12.06 -43.70 51.16
N TRP A 11 -12.40 -45.01 51.21
CA TRP A 11 -13.74 -45.52 51.46
C TRP A 11 -14.03 -45.90 52.91
N ASP A 12 -12.98 -46.02 53.76
CA ASP A 12 -13.10 -46.44 55.17
C ASP A 12 -13.13 -45.26 56.14
N ASP A 13 -13.09 -44.02 55.69
CA ASP A 13 -13.19 -42.86 56.55
C ASP A 13 -14.61 -42.26 56.39
N PRO A 14 -15.58 -42.52 57.29
CA PRO A 14 -16.89 -41.93 57.24
C PRO A 14 -16.76 -40.45 57.50
N VAL A 15 -16.91 -39.63 56.46
CA VAL A 15 -17.01 -38.18 56.59
C VAL A 15 -18.21 -37.88 57.48
N ASP A 16 -17.93 -37.49 58.70
CA ASP A 16 -18.91 -37.10 59.70
C ASP A 16 -19.61 -35.79 59.22
N TYR A 17 -20.75 -35.92 58.56
CA TYR A 17 -21.57 -34.84 58.05
C TYR A 17 -22.34 -34.06 59.14
N ASP A 18 -22.18 -34.43 60.40
CA ASP A 18 -22.94 -33.77 61.49
C ASP A 18 -22.21 -32.60 62.19
N ALA A 19 -21.05 -32.21 61.70
CA ALA A 19 -20.43 -30.96 62.15
C ALA A 19 -21.16 -29.76 61.46
N ARG A 20 -22.33 -29.42 61.99
CA ARG A 20 -22.93 -28.11 61.71
C ARG A 20 -21.96 -27.03 62.18
N PRO A 21 -21.36 -26.22 61.31
CA PRO A 21 -20.61 -25.07 61.75
C PRO A 21 -21.59 -24.17 62.49
N ALA A 22 -21.35 -23.89 63.74
CA ALA A 22 -22.08 -22.89 64.48
C ALA A 22 -22.18 -21.64 63.61
N SER A 23 -23.41 -21.25 63.25
CA SER A 23 -23.70 -20.04 62.55
C SER A 23 -23.30 -18.84 63.39
N THR A 24 -22.02 -18.47 63.31
CA THR A 24 -21.56 -17.16 63.76
C THR A 24 -22.13 -16.17 62.74
N GLU A 25 -23.29 -15.63 63.04
CA GLU A 25 -23.82 -14.46 62.32
C GLU A 25 -22.70 -13.41 62.32
N PRO A 26 -22.25 -12.96 61.13
CA PRO A 26 -21.24 -11.90 61.09
C PRO A 26 -21.93 -10.65 61.65
N LYS A 27 -21.57 -10.28 62.89
CA LYS A 27 -21.86 -8.97 63.43
C LYS A 27 -21.48 -7.93 62.40
N ARG A 28 -22.52 -7.36 61.73
CA ARG A 28 -22.37 -6.27 60.76
C ARG A 28 -21.78 -5.05 61.44
N SER A 29 -20.43 -5.04 61.55
CA SER A 29 -19.74 -3.91 62.14
C SER A 29 -19.78 -2.74 61.17
N ARG A 30 -20.25 -1.59 61.65
CA ARG A 30 -20.29 -0.32 60.94
C ARG A 30 -18.96 0.04 60.24
N PRO A 31 -17.76 -0.33 60.73
CA PRO A 31 -16.50 -0.05 60.03
C PRO A 31 -16.36 -0.73 58.70
N ARG A 32 -16.93 -1.95 58.47
CA ARG A 32 -16.82 -2.65 57.19
C ARG A 32 -17.54 -1.91 56.04
N ARG A 33 -18.68 -1.24 56.29
CA ARG A 33 -19.39 -0.43 55.32
C ARG A 33 -18.61 0.84 54.95
N VAL A 34 -17.93 1.44 55.93
CA VAL A 34 -17.10 2.63 55.70
C VAL A 34 -15.89 2.27 54.87
N VAL A 35 -15.21 1.13 55.13
CA VAL A 35 -14.09 0.64 54.33
C VAL A 35 -14.52 0.35 52.88
N THR A 36 -15.67 -0.29 52.69
CA THR A 36 -16.21 -0.55 51.32
C THR A 36 -16.51 0.74 50.58
N LEU A 37 -17.09 1.76 51.25
CA LEU A 37 -17.36 3.06 50.66
C LEU A 37 -16.06 3.79 50.28
N VAL A 38 -15.05 3.77 51.11
CA VAL A 38 -13.73 4.38 50.84
C VAL A 38 -13.04 3.70 49.67
N THR A 39 -13.03 2.37 49.60
CA THR A 39 -12.50 1.63 48.46
C THR A 39 -13.24 1.95 47.14
N LEU A 40 -14.58 2.04 47.17
CA LEU A 40 -15.35 2.44 45.98
C LEU A 40 -15.01 3.85 45.50
N VAL A 41 -14.82 4.81 46.43
CA VAL A 41 -14.45 6.18 46.12
C VAL A 41 -13.04 6.22 45.52
N ILE A 42 -12.08 5.47 46.08
CA ILE A 42 -10.70 5.40 45.53
C ILE A 42 -10.70 4.77 44.14
N VAL A 43 -11.41 3.70 43.91
CA VAL A 43 -11.56 3.07 42.60
C VAL A 43 -12.24 4.03 41.60
N GLY A 44 -13.30 4.71 42.02
CA GLY A 44 -13.95 5.75 41.19
C GLY A 44 -13.03 6.90 40.81
N LEU A 45 -12.21 7.37 41.75
CA LEU A 45 -11.19 8.41 41.47
C LEU A 45 -10.09 7.92 40.51
N LEU A 46 -9.64 6.67 40.65
CA LEU A 46 -8.67 6.07 39.72
C LEU A 46 -9.25 5.93 38.32
N PHE A 47 -10.50 5.48 38.18
CA PHE A 47 -11.19 5.43 36.89
C PHE A 47 -11.40 6.83 36.30
N ALA A 48 -11.78 7.82 37.11
CA ALA A 48 -11.94 9.19 36.63
C ALA A 48 -10.60 9.80 36.17
N ALA A 49 -9.50 9.51 36.88
CA ALA A 49 -8.17 9.95 36.50
C ALA A 49 -7.70 9.26 35.21
N ALA A 50 -7.90 7.95 35.07
CA ALA A 50 -7.62 7.19 33.87
C ALA A 50 -8.43 7.68 32.67
N TYR A 51 -9.74 7.92 32.85
CA TYR A 51 -10.61 8.46 31.82
C TYR A 51 -10.16 9.85 31.35
N ARG A 52 -9.85 10.76 32.29
CA ARG A 52 -9.33 12.10 31.94
C ARG A 52 -8.01 12.02 31.16
N ASN A 53 -7.11 11.10 31.53
CA ASN A 53 -5.83 10.95 30.85
C ASN A 53 -6.01 10.39 29.43
N THR A 54 -6.97 9.47 29.23
CA THR A 54 -7.30 8.89 27.92
C THR A 54 -8.00 9.91 27.01
N VAL A 55 -8.96 10.69 27.55
CA VAL A 55 -9.68 11.72 26.78
C VAL A 55 -8.81 12.95 26.50
N ALA A 56 -7.89 13.29 27.40
CA ALA A 56 -6.92 14.39 27.18
C ALA A 56 -5.84 14.04 26.14
N ALA A 57 -5.54 12.74 25.92
CA ALA A 57 -4.61 12.31 24.90
C ALA A 57 -5.23 12.22 23.48
N ALA A 58 -6.56 12.15 23.38
CA ALA A 58 -7.27 12.03 22.10
C ALA A 58 -7.08 13.26 21.16
N PRO A 59 -7.17 14.54 21.62
CA PRO A 59 -6.93 15.68 20.74
C PRO A 59 -5.49 15.75 20.23
N GLY A 60 -4.50 15.35 21.01
CA GLY A 60 -3.10 15.34 20.57
C GLY A 60 -2.79 14.32 19.46
N GLN A 61 -3.54 13.23 19.39
CA GLN A 61 -3.41 12.26 18.27
C GLN A 61 -4.04 12.82 16.99
N ALA A 62 -5.18 13.48 17.06
CA ALA A 62 -5.81 14.09 15.89
C ALA A 62 -4.95 15.22 15.31
N GLU A 63 -4.38 16.09 16.16
CA GLU A 63 -3.45 17.14 15.74
C GLU A 63 -2.15 16.58 15.15
N ALA A 64 -1.61 15.49 15.73
CA ALA A 64 -0.43 14.82 15.21
C ALA A 64 -0.68 14.19 13.84
N HIS A 65 -1.87 13.57 13.63
CA HIS A 65 -2.27 13.04 12.34
C HIS A 65 -2.47 14.11 11.28
N GLU A 66 -3.07 15.24 11.65
CA GLU A 66 -3.28 16.36 10.72
C GLU A 66 -1.94 16.96 10.30
N LYS A 67 -1.06 17.22 11.28
CA LYS A 67 0.29 17.71 10.98
C LYS A 67 1.09 16.75 10.10
N LEU A 68 0.98 15.45 10.34
CA LEU A 68 1.65 14.45 9.50
C LEU A 68 1.11 14.47 8.07
N ARG A 69 -0.20 14.68 7.88
CA ARG A 69 -0.79 14.82 6.54
C ARG A 69 -0.30 16.08 5.83
N GLU A 70 -0.22 17.19 6.55
CA GLU A 70 0.33 18.44 6.02
C GLU A 70 1.80 18.27 5.61
N ASP A 71 2.62 17.66 6.49
CA ASP A 71 4.04 17.39 6.22
C ASP A 71 4.21 16.47 4.99
N ILE A 72 3.38 15.42 4.86
CA ILE A 72 3.37 14.52 3.69
C ILE A 72 2.97 15.28 2.43
N ALA A 73 1.92 16.11 2.48
CA ALA A 73 1.48 16.89 1.33
C ALA A 73 2.56 17.88 0.88
N GLN A 74 3.22 18.56 1.82
CA GLN A 74 4.33 19.45 1.52
C GLN A 74 5.51 18.70 0.90
N GLN A 75 5.91 17.56 1.47
CA GLN A 75 6.99 16.73 0.94
C GLN A 75 6.70 16.24 -0.48
N ARG A 76 5.44 15.92 -0.78
CA ARG A 76 5.01 15.54 -2.14
C ARG A 76 5.14 16.69 -3.13
N LEU A 77 4.78 17.90 -2.73
CA LEU A 77 4.97 19.09 -3.56
C LEU A 77 6.45 19.37 -3.83
N GLU A 78 7.29 19.35 -2.81
CA GLU A 78 8.74 19.54 -2.93
C GLU A 78 9.40 18.46 -3.81
N ASN A 79 8.96 17.20 -3.67
CA ASN A 79 9.43 16.12 -4.52
C ASN A 79 8.97 16.29 -5.98
N GLY A 80 7.73 16.75 -6.20
CA GLY A 80 7.21 17.07 -7.52
C GLY A 80 7.97 18.20 -8.21
N GLU A 81 8.27 19.27 -7.49
CA GLU A 81 9.09 20.39 -7.98
C GLU A 81 10.51 19.94 -8.32
N SER A 82 11.14 19.15 -7.45
CA SER A 82 12.49 18.60 -7.70
C SER A 82 12.50 17.64 -8.90
N ALA A 83 11.47 16.84 -9.08
CA ALA A 83 11.33 15.96 -10.24
C ALA A 83 11.16 16.76 -11.55
N ALA A 84 10.36 17.84 -11.51
CA ALA A 84 10.17 18.71 -12.66
C ALA A 84 11.45 19.47 -13.02
N GLU A 85 12.23 19.94 -12.03
CA GLU A 85 13.51 20.57 -12.26
C GLU A 85 14.54 19.58 -12.84
N ALA A 86 14.61 18.37 -12.29
CA ALA A 86 15.44 17.30 -12.84
C ALA A 86 15.05 16.95 -14.28
N GLY A 87 13.76 16.99 -14.62
CA GLY A 87 13.26 16.84 -15.99
C GLY A 87 13.82 17.92 -16.92
N LYS A 88 13.66 19.20 -16.55
CA LYS A 88 14.19 20.33 -17.33
C LYS A 88 15.69 20.27 -17.55
N LEU A 89 16.46 19.92 -16.51
CA LEU A 89 17.91 19.77 -16.62
C LEU A 89 18.31 18.63 -17.55
N ARG A 90 17.53 17.53 -17.58
CA ARG A 90 17.76 16.44 -18.54
C ARG A 90 17.50 16.89 -19.97
N ASP A 91 16.41 17.62 -20.20
CA ASP A 91 16.07 18.13 -21.51
C ASP A 91 17.18 19.09 -22.02
N GLU A 92 17.69 19.99 -21.18
CA GLU A 92 18.81 20.87 -21.50
C GLU A 92 20.11 20.10 -21.82
N VAL A 93 20.43 19.09 -21.01
CA VAL A 93 21.59 18.21 -21.28
C VAL A 93 21.42 17.46 -22.58
N ASN A 94 20.23 16.97 -22.89
CA ASN A 94 19.94 16.28 -24.14
C ASN A 94 20.09 17.23 -25.35
N GLU A 95 19.55 18.44 -25.27
CA GLU A 95 19.69 19.46 -26.32
C GLU A 95 21.16 19.81 -26.58
N LEU A 96 21.91 20.10 -25.51
CA LEU A 96 23.35 20.40 -25.64
C LEU A 96 24.16 19.22 -26.19
N ARG A 97 23.79 18.00 -25.87
CA ARG A 97 24.43 16.80 -26.39
C ARG A 97 24.11 16.61 -27.87
N ASP A 98 22.83 16.77 -28.24
CA ASP A 98 22.38 16.64 -29.63
C ASP A 98 23.10 17.66 -30.53
N ASP A 99 23.34 18.89 -30.05
CA ASP A 99 24.13 19.93 -30.74
C ASP A 99 25.59 19.55 -30.95
N LEU A 100 26.16 18.74 -30.05
CA LEU A 100 27.56 18.28 -30.15
C LEU A 100 27.72 17.09 -31.10
N ILE A 101 26.66 16.37 -31.42
CA ILE A 101 26.64 15.24 -32.34
C ILE A 101 26.54 15.82 -33.76
N GLY A 102 27.62 15.81 -34.52
CA GLY A 102 27.70 16.44 -35.84
C GLY A 102 26.89 15.76 -36.97
N SER A 103 26.09 14.73 -36.70
CA SER A 103 25.32 13.96 -37.67
C SER A 103 23.88 13.75 -37.17
N GLN A 104 22.91 14.18 -37.94
CA GLN A 104 21.48 14.02 -37.63
C GLN A 104 21.10 12.54 -37.52
N ASP A 105 21.60 11.68 -38.40
CA ASP A 105 21.36 10.24 -38.37
C ASP A 105 21.79 9.58 -37.03
N GLN A 106 22.90 10.08 -36.47
CA GLN A 106 23.36 9.60 -35.15
C GLN A 106 22.52 10.10 -34.01
N VAL A 107 22.02 11.33 -34.09
CA VAL A 107 21.06 11.88 -33.12
C VAL A 107 19.78 11.07 -33.16
N ASP A 108 19.22 10.79 -34.32
CA ASP A 108 17.97 10.01 -34.47
C ASP A 108 18.13 8.58 -33.92
N GLN A 109 19.26 7.90 -34.25
CA GLN A 109 19.53 6.57 -33.66
C GLN A 109 19.68 6.59 -32.14
N LEU A 110 20.27 7.66 -31.60
CA LEU A 110 20.39 7.83 -30.16
C LEU A 110 19.01 8.02 -29.52
N HIS A 111 18.17 8.87 -30.11
CA HIS A 111 16.81 9.11 -29.63
C HIS A 111 15.96 7.84 -29.62
N ASP A 112 16.02 7.04 -30.68
CA ASP A 112 15.33 5.75 -30.77
C ASP A 112 15.80 4.80 -29.67
N THR A 113 17.13 4.71 -29.49
CA THR A 113 17.72 3.86 -28.45
C THR A 113 17.32 4.29 -27.04
N GLU A 114 17.30 5.59 -26.78
CA GLU A 114 16.87 6.16 -25.50
C GLU A 114 15.38 5.94 -25.25
N ALA A 115 14.54 6.10 -26.29
CA ALA A 115 13.10 5.83 -26.20
C ALA A 115 12.82 4.36 -25.87
N LEU A 116 13.52 3.42 -26.55
CA LEU A 116 13.44 1.98 -26.28
C LEU A 116 13.93 1.62 -24.87
N ALA A 117 14.94 2.31 -24.38
CA ALA A 117 15.44 2.12 -23.01
C ALA A 117 14.54 2.79 -21.94
N GLY A 118 13.55 3.57 -22.36
CA GLY A 118 12.69 4.35 -21.46
C GLY A 118 13.34 5.63 -20.91
N LEU A 119 14.49 6.02 -21.43
CA LEU A 119 15.26 7.19 -20.97
C LEU A 119 14.85 8.49 -21.64
N ARG A 120 13.92 8.43 -22.60
CA ARG A 120 13.35 9.57 -23.31
C ARG A 120 11.83 9.57 -23.18
N ALA A 121 11.22 10.74 -23.04
CA ALA A 121 9.79 10.87 -23.14
C ALA A 121 9.31 10.45 -24.54
N VAL A 122 8.16 9.78 -24.59
CA VAL A 122 7.58 9.30 -25.84
C VAL A 122 6.13 9.75 -25.93
N THR A 123 5.66 9.98 -27.17
CA THR A 123 4.27 10.30 -27.47
C THR A 123 3.70 9.28 -28.44
N GLY A 124 2.43 8.99 -28.30
CA GLY A 124 1.73 8.06 -29.19
C GLY A 124 0.30 7.80 -28.74
N ASP A 125 -0.40 7.05 -29.57
CA ASP A 125 -1.75 6.58 -29.28
C ASP A 125 -1.69 5.31 -28.41
N GLY A 126 -2.77 5.05 -27.67
CA GLY A 126 -2.85 3.88 -26.82
C GLY A 126 -4.06 3.87 -25.90
N MET A 127 -3.86 3.46 -24.66
CA MET A 127 -4.94 3.36 -23.67
C MET A 127 -4.52 3.81 -22.27
N THR A 128 -5.51 4.27 -21.52
CA THR A 128 -5.39 4.49 -20.06
C THR A 128 -6.23 3.47 -19.33
N VAL A 129 -5.59 2.70 -18.44
CA VAL A 129 -6.24 1.75 -17.53
C VAL A 129 -6.25 2.37 -16.14
N THR A 130 -7.45 2.61 -15.60
CA THR A 130 -7.62 3.13 -14.24
C THR A 130 -8.14 2.02 -13.34
N ILE A 131 -7.42 1.73 -12.26
CA ILE A 131 -7.79 0.72 -11.26
C ILE A 131 -8.00 1.41 -9.92
N ALA A 132 -9.15 1.18 -9.29
CA ALA A 132 -9.48 1.80 -8.01
C ALA A 132 -9.90 0.77 -6.96
N ASP A 133 -9.51 1.03 -5.72
CA ASP A 133 -9.92 0.27 -4.55
C ASP A 133 -11.44 0.27 -4.40
N GLY A 134 -11.96 -0.85 -3.92
CA GLY A 134 -13.36 -1.02 -3.57
C GLY A 134 -13.60 -0.95 -2.06
N PRO A 135 -14.87 -0.87 -1.64
CA PRO A 135 -15.25 -0.88 -0.22
C PRO A 135 -15.02 -2.24 0.45
N GLY A 136 -14.76 -3.29 -0.34
CA GLY A 136 -14.74 -4.67 0.15
C GLY A 136 -16.14 -5.24 0.38
N PRO A 137 -16.26 -6.52 0.77
CA PRO A 137 -17.54 -7.18 1.01
C PRO A 137 -18.26 -6.58 2.22
N GLU A 138 -19.57 -6.32 2.10
CA GLU A 138 -20.41 -5.71 3.16
C GLU A 138 -20.41 -6.53 4.47
N ASP A 139 -20.35 -7.85 4.38
CA ASP A 139 -20.37 -8.76 5.53
C ASP A 139 -19.01 -9.01 6.19
N SER A 140 -17.95 -8.33 5.73
CA SER A 140 -16.59 -8.54 6.21
C SER A 140 -16.16 -7.45 7.19
N SER A 141 -15.64 -7.88 8.34
CA SER A 141 -14.93 -6.99 9.28
C SER A 141 -13.51 -6.62 8.78
N ARG A 142 -13.07 -7.21 7.65
CA ARG A 142 -11.76 -6.96 7.03
C ARG A 142 -11.89 -5.87 5.97
N THR A 143 -11.33 -4.72 6.26
CA THR A 143 -11.31 -3.56 5.35
C THR A 143 -10.27 -3.67 4.24
N ASP A 144 -9.41 -4.67 4.28
CA ASP A 144 -8.33 -4.92 3.31
C ASP A 144 -8.77 -5.72 2.08
N LEU A 145 -9.98 -6.32 2.09
CA LEU A 145 -10.46 -7.14 0.98
C LEU A 145 -10.85 -6.35 -0.27
N GLY A 146 -11.04 -5.05 -0.15
CA GLY A 146 -11.30 -4.16 -1.29
C GLY A 146 -10.06 -3.43 -1.80
N ALA A 147 -8.90 -3.66 -1.21
CA ALA A 147 -7.67 -3.00 -1.65
C ALA A 147 -7.07 -3.68 -2.88
N VAL A 148 -6.57 -2.87 -3.80
CA VAL A 148 -5.74 -3.31 -4.93
C VAL A 148 -4.34 -3.64 -4.39
N TYR A 149 -3.74 -4.71 -4.88
CA TYR A 149 -2.40 -5.14 -4.51
C TYR A 149 -1.39 -4.89 -5.64
N ASP A 150 -0.12 -4.89 -5.28
CA ASP A 150 1.00 -4.79 -6.23
C ASP A 150 0.92 -5.83 -7.36
N LYS A 151 0.45 -7.04 -7.06
CA LYS A 151 0.25 -8.12 -8.03
C LYS A 151 -0.82 -7.78 -9.08
N ASP A 152 -1.85 -7.04 -8.69
CA ASP A 152 -2.93 -6.66 -9.60
C ASP A 152 -2.42 -5.66 -10.64
N LEU A 153 -1.61 -4.67 -10.20
CA LEU A 153 -0.93 -3.75 -11.10
C LEU A 153 0.09 -4.47 -11.99
N GLN A 154 0.88 -5.40 -11.43
CA GLN A 154 1.81 -6.22 -12.19
C GLN A 154 1.11 -7.04 -13.28
N LEU A 155 -0.06 -7.61 -12.97
CA LEU A 155 -0.84 -8.38 -13.94
C LEU A 155 -1.35 -7.49 -15.08
N ALA A 156 -1.89 -6.31 -14.76
CA ALA A 156 -2.37 -5.36 -15.77
C ALA A 156 -1.23 -4.87 -16.67
N VAL A 157 -0.10 -4.51 -16.11
CA VAL A 157 1.11 -4.09 -16.85
C VAL A 157 1.66 -5.21 -17.73
N ASN A 158 1.77 -6.42 -17.19
CA ASN A 158 2.27 -7.57 -17.97
C ASN A 158 1.32 -7.95 -19.12
N ALA A 159 0.01 -7.78 -18.94
CA ALA A 159 -0.95 -7.96 -20.02
C ALA A 159 -0.76 -6.91 -21.12
N ALA A 160 -0.58 -5.64 -20.75
CA ALA A 160 -0.30 -4.59 -21.73
C ALA A 160 0.97 -4.89 -22.54
N TRP A 161 2.07 -5.30 -21.89
CA TRP A 161 3.30 -5.74 -22.58
C TRP A 161 3.06 -6.95 -23.50
N ALA A 162 2.28 -7.91 -23.04
CA ALA A 162 1.97 -9.11 -23.83
C ALA A 162 1.15 -8.80 -25.10
N TYR A 163 0.35 -7.72 -25.07
CA TYR A 163 -0.45 -7.26 -26.20
C TYR A 163 0.23 -6.17 -27.04
N GLY A 164 1.54 -5.99 -26.85
CA GLY A 164 2.35 -5.16 -27.73
C GLY A 164 2.54 -3.71 -27.29
N ALA A 165 2.38 -3.43 -25.98
CA ALA A 165 2.75 -2.12 -25.46
C ALA A 165 4.21 -1.77 -25.80
N GLU A 166 4.46 -0.53 -26.20
CA GLU A 166 5.79 0.01 -26.47
C GLU A 166 6.30 0.85 -25.30
N ALA A 167 5.39 1.47 -24.56
CA ALA A 167 5.73 2.24 -23.37
C ALA A 167 4.58 2.14 -22.34
N VAL A 168 4.95 2.03 -21.07
CA VAL A 168 3.99 1.97 -19.95
C VAL A 168 4.46 2.88 -18.82
N SER A 169 3.53 3.59 -18.18
CA SER A 169 3.76 4.29 -16.92
C SER A 169 2.63 4.02 -15.94
N ILE A 170 2.93 4.10 -14.64
CA ILE A 170 1.94 4.08 -13.55
C ILE A 170 2.09 5.38 -12.78
N ASP A 171 1.04 6.21 -12.71
CA ASP A 171 1.04 7.51 -12.02
C ASP A 171 2.29 8.34 -12.39
N ASP A 172 2.52 8.46 -13.70
CA ASP A 172 3.68 9.15 -14.31
C ASP A 172 5.06 8.54 -14.00
N GLN A 173 5.12 7.37 -13.35
CA GLN A 173 6.37 6.61 -13.24
C GLN A 173 6.55 5.73 -14.47
N ARG A 174 7.47 6.11 -15.38
CA ARG A 174 7.80 5.33 -16.58
C ARG A 174 8.39 3.98 -16.20
N LEU A 175 7.84 2.91 -16.73
CA LEU A 175 8.36 1.56 -16.51
C LEU A 175 9.46 1.23 -17.53
N THR A 176 10.52 0.60 -17.03
CA THR A 176 11.64 0.07 -17.79
C THR A 176 11.86 -1.40 -17.47
N SER A 177 12.82 -2.05 -18.11
CA SER A 177 13.20 -3.44 -17.80
C SER A 177 13.71 -3.66 -16.37
N THR A 178 14.08 -2.60 -15.66
CA THR A 178 14.57 -2.66 -14.27
C THR A 178 13.56 -2.14 -13.25
N SER A 179 12.40 -1.69 -13.70
CA SER A 179 11.37 -1.15 -12.83
C SER A 179 10.76 -2.22 -11.93
N SER A 180 10.40 -1.82 -10.73
CA SER A 180 9.79 -2.69 -9.72
C SER A 180 8.45 -2.15 -9.26
N ILE A 181 7.43 -3.02 -9.23
CA ILE A 181 6.13 -2.76 -8.61
C ILE A 181 6.02 -3.68 -7.40
N ARG A 182 5.93 -3.13 -6.19
CA ARG A 182 5.97 -3.91 -4.96
C ARG A 182 5.16 -3.28 -3.83
N ALA A 183 4.63 -4.11 -2.95
CA ALA A 183 3.99 -3.64 -1.73
C ALA A 183 5.03 -3.21 -0.67
N ALA A 184 4.74 -2.12 0.02
CA ALA A 184 5.46 -1.65 1.20
C ALA A 184 4.45 -1.30 2.30
N GLY A 185 4.13 -2.27 3.14
CA GLY A 185 3.02 -2.16 4.09
C GLY A 185 1.68 -2.13 3.38
N LYS A 186 0.97 -1.00 3.46
CA LYS A 186 -0.29 -0.77 2.75
C LYS A 186 -0.13 0.03 1.45
N ALA A 187 1.04 0.59 1.20
CA ALA A 187 1.31 1.34 -0.01
C ALA A 187 1.89 0.42 -1.10
N ILE A 188 1.64 0.77 -2.36
CA ILE A 188 2.32 0.18 -3.50
C ILE A 188 3.41 1.16 -3.93
N LEU A 189 4.61 0.65 -4.18
CA LEU A 189 5.73 1.41 -4.69
C LEU A 189 6.02 1.01 -6.13
N VAL A 190 6.16 1.99 -6.99
CA VAL A 190 6.69 1.87 -8.36
C VAL A 190 8.03 2.59 -8.37
N ASP A 191 9.12 1.84 -8.54
CA ASP A 191 10.49 2.37 -8.50
C ASP A 191 10.76 3.28 -7.28
N PHE A 192 10.31 2.82 -6.09
CA PHE A 192 10.39 3.52 -4.80
C PHE A 192 9.46 4.74 -4.65
N ALA A 193 8.75 5.17 -5.69
CA ALA A 193 7.69 6.17 -5.59
C ALA A 193 6.39 5.52 -5.11
N ALA A 194 5.75 6.09 -4.11
CA ALA A 194 4.47 5.60 -3.63
C ALA A 194 3.34 6.03 -4.57
N VAL A 195 2.53 5.07 -4.99
CA VAL A 195 1.32 5.29 -5.78
C VAL A 195 0.08 4.97 -4.94
N GLU A 196 -1.03 5.65 -5.24
CA GLU A 196 -2.27 5.56 -4.47
C GLU A 196 -3.46 5.35 -5.40
N SER A 197 -4.50 4.71 -4.86
CA SER A 197 -5.78 4.53 -5.57
C SER A 197 -6.50 5.87 -5.78
N PRO A 198 -7.05 6.14 -6.97
CA PRO A 198 -7.06 5.29 -8.16
C PRO A 198 -5.72 5.29 -8.89
N TYR A 199 -5.23 4.09 -9.26
CA TYR A 199 -3.99 3.91 -10.01
C TYR A 199 -4.22 4.13 -11.50
N THR A 200 -3.42 4.98 -12.12
CA THR A 200 -3.53 5.31 -13.54
C THR A 200 -2.37 4.69 -14.31
N ILE A 201 -2.66 3.70 -15.14
CA ILE A 201 -1.70 3.03 -16.02
C ILE A 201 -1.89 3.59 -17.42
N LYS A 202 -0.92 4.34 -17.93
CA LYS A 202 -0.91 4.83 -19.31
C LYS A 202 -0.05 3.91 -20.16
N VAL A 203 -0.55 3.53 -21.31
CA VAL A 203 0.06 2.56 -22.22
C VAL A 203 0.05 3.09 -23.62
N ILE A 204 1.20 3.21 -24.26
CA ILE A 204 1.33 3.48 -25.70
C ILE A 204 1.55 2.15 -26.41
N GLY A 205 0.82 1.93 -27.51
CA GLY A 205 0.91 0.70 -28.29
C GLY A 205 -0.09 0.67 -29.45
N PRO A 206 -0.14 -0.44 -30.20
CA PRO A 206 -0.99 -0.55 -31.38
C PRO A 206 -2.49 -0.50 -31.04
N ASP A 207 -3.31 -0.05 -32.00
CA ASP A 207 -4.77 0.11 -31.83
C ASP A 207 -5.47 -1.19 -31.41
N GLU A 208 -4.99 -2.34 -31.86
CA GLU A 208 -5.58 -3.64 -31.55
C GLU A 208 -5.36 -4.05 -30.08
N MET A 209 -4.42 -3.40 -29.38
CA MET A 209 -4.10 -3.70 -27.99
C MET A 209 -5.31 -3.45 -27.07
N LEU A 210 -6.08 -2.41 -27.30
CA LEU A 210 -7.26 -2.08 -26.51
C LEU A 210 -8.27 -3.24 -26.51
N GLU A 211 -8.66 -3.73 -27.69
CA GLU A 211 -9.63 -4.83 -27.84
C GLU A 211 -9.10 -6.12 -27.19
N GLN A 212 -7.80 -6.41 -27.39
CA GLN A 212 -7.17 -7.58 -26.79
C GLN A 212 -7.13 -7.47 -25.25
N PHE A 213 -6.87 -6.28 -24.71
CA PHE A 213 -6.84 -6.05 -23.26
C PHE A 213 -8.25 -6.18 -22.65
N GLU A 214 -9.28 -5.58 -23.27
CA GLU A 214 -10.67 -5.63 -22.79
C GLU A 214 -11.27 -7.05 -22.82
N THR A 215 -10.81 -7.89 -23.73
CA THR A 215 -11.25 -9.30 -23.86
C THR A 215 -10.32 -10.28 -23.15
N SER A 216 -9.34 -9.79 -22.41
CA SER A 216 -8.34 -10.60 -21.75
C SER A 216 -8.83 -11.27 -20.46
N ALA A 217 -8.13 -12.32 -20.03
CA ALA A 217 -8.35 -12.95 -18.73
C ALA A 217 -8.15 -11.99 -17.56
N ILE A 218 -7.38 -10.91 -17.75
CA ILE A 218 -7.20 -9.85 -16.75
C ILE A 218 -8.49 -9.04 -16.62
N ALA A 219 -9.10 -8.64 -17.73
CA ALA A 219 -10.38 -7.93 -17.71
C ALA A 219 -11.48 -8.77 -17.03
N GLU A 220 -11.55 -10.06 -17.32
CA GLU A 220 -12.46 -11.00 -16.64
C GLU A 220 -12.19 -11.08 -15.13
N THR A 221 -10.91 -11.13 -14.73
CA THR A 221 -10.50 -11.17 -13.32
C THR A 221 -10.95 -9.90 -12.59
N PHE A 222 -10.73 -8.72 -13.17
CA PHE A 222 -11.18 -7.47 -12.57
C PHE A 222 -12.70 -7.34 -12.54
N ALA A 223 -13.42 -7.83 -13.56
CA ALA A 223 -14.87 -7.90 -13.53
C ALA A 223 -15.41 -8.78 -12.38
N ASP A 224 -14.67 -9.82 -12.02
CA ASP A 224 -14.98 -10.64 -10.83
C ASP A 224 -14.60 -9.94 -9.52
N TYR A 225 -13.51 -9.18 -9.49
CA TYR A 225 -13.12 -8.36 -8.34
C TYR A 225 -14.13 -7.23 -8.09
N GLU A 226 -14.66 -6.60 -9.13
CA GLU A 226 -15.72 -5.60 -9.01
C GLU A 226 -16.96 -6.19 -8.32
N LYS A 227 -17.43 -7.34 -8.75
CA LYS A 227 -18.61 -8.02 -8.17
C LYS A 227 -18.40 -8.44 -6.71
N ARG A 228 -17.18 -8.85 -6.34
CA ARG A 228 -16.90 -9.43 -5.00
C ARG A 228 -16.41 -8.41 -4.00
N TYR A 229 -15.62 -7.44 -4.44
CA TYR A 229 -14.87 -6.53 -3.59
C TYR A 229 -15.12 -5.06 -3.90
N GLY A 230 -15.78 -4.77 -5.02
CA GLY A 230 -16.04 -3.41 -5.50
C GLY A 230 -14.79 -2.73 -6.11
N ILE A 231 -13.72 -3.49 -6.37
CA ILE A 231 -12.53 -3.00 -7.08
C ILE A 231 -12.92 -2.74 -8.52
N THR A 232 -12.69 -1.53 -9.02
CA THR A 232 -13.06 -1.16 -10.38
C THR A 232 -11.83 -1.09 -11.29
N MET A 233 -12.01 -1.50 -12.54
CA MET A 233 -11.06 -1.28 -13.62
C MET A 233 -11.79 -0.69 -14.81
N THR A 234 -11.34 0.46 -15.30
CA THR A 234 -11.83 1.10 -16.52
C THR A 234 -10.70 1.24 -17.51
N VAL A 235 -11.01 1.01 -18.77
CA VAL A 235 -10.05 1.16 -19.88
C VAL A 235 -10.63 2.19 -20.85
N THR A 236 -9.81 3.16 -21.24
CA THR A 236 -10.18 4.20 -22.19
C THR A 236 -9.12 4.30 -23.27
N GLN A 237 -9.54 4.47 -24.51
CA GLN A 237 -8.62 4.79 -25.59
C GLN A 237 -8.20 6.26 -25.45
N ASP A 238 -6.91 6.51 -25.59
CA ASP A 238 -6.34 7.84 -25.59
C ASP A 238 -5.45 8.03 -26.84
N SER A 239 -5.51 9.22 -27.42
CA SER A 239 -4.65 9.60 -28.53
C SER A 239 -3.68 10.69 -28.12
N ASP A 240 -2.51 10.69 -28.75
CA ASP A 240 -1.47 11.71 -28.56
C ASP A 240 -1.05 11.88 -27.07
N MET A 241 -1.05 10.76 -26.31
CA MET A 241 -0.59 10.79 -24.92
C MET A 241 0.92 10.87 -24.84
N THR A 242 1.42 11.54 -23.82
CA THR A 242 2.85 11.62 -23.52
C THR A 242 3.18 10.83 -22.26
N LEU A 243 4.17 9.93 -22.36
CA LEU A 243 4.74 9.25 -21.20
C LEU A 243 6.14 9.85 -20.90
N PRO A 244 6.45 10.14 -19.63
CA PRO A 244 7.73 10.74 -19.26
C PRO A 244 8.92 9.79 -19.47
N ALA A 245 10.13 10.32 -19.40
CA ALA A 245 11.34 9.52 -19.31
C ALA A 245 11.48 8.92 -17.91
N ALA A 246 11.99 7.70 -17.81
CA ALA A 246 12.40 7.13 -16.54
C ALA A 246 13.65 7.85 -15.99
N PRO A 247 13.84 7.87 -14.67
CA PRO A 247 15.07 8.36 -14.10
C PRO A 247 16.27 7.49 -14.56
N ALA A 248 17.30 8.14 -15.11
CA ALA A 248 18.50 7.43 -15.53
C ALA A 248 19.25 6.86 -14.32
N SER A 249 19.60 5.58 -14.38
CA SER A 249 20.48 4.97 -13.39
C SER A 249 21.94 5.33 -13.68
N ALA A 250 22.65 5.86 -12.68
CA ALA A 250 24.08 6.11 -12.82
C ALA A 250 24.87 4.81 -12.73
N LEU A 251 25.83 4.63 -13.61
CA LEU A 251 26.82 3.55 -13.53
C LEU A 251 27.91 3.94 -12.53
N ASN A 252 27.90 3.37 -11.33
CA ASN A 252 28.88 3.70 -10.28
C ASN A 252 30.15 2.81 -10.33
N HIS A 253 30.02 1.61 -10.90
CA HIS A 253 31.07 0.58 -10.90
C HIS A 253 31.30 -0.06 -12.25
N ALA A 254 30.44 0.20 -13.25
CA ALA A 254 30.58 -0.30 -14.59
C ALA A 254 31.00 0.84 -15.54
N SER A 255 31.85 0.53 -16.52
CA SER A 255 32.21 1.44 -17.62
C SER A 255 31.82 0.81 -18.94
N PRO A 256 31.38 1.59 -19.94
CA PRO A 256 31.15 1.08 -21.27
C PRO A 256 32.48 0.45 -21.82
N LYS A 257 32.34 -0.72 -22.46
CA LYS A 257 33.48 -1.30 -23.16
C LYS A 257 33.70 -0.48 -24.44
N GLU A 258 34.87 0.14 -24.56
CA GLU A 258 35.25 0.81 -25.82
C GLU A 258 35.18 -0.21 -26.95
N GLY A 259 34.46 0.12 -28.01
CA GLY A 259 34.37 -0.70 -29.22
C GLY A 259 35.69 -0.68 -29.96
N ASN A 260 36.13 -1.86 -30.36
CA ASN A 260 37.27 -2.00 -31.31
C ASN A 260 36.81 -1.67 -32.70
#